data_13d7725437bdb04096ebb607aa372c6a
#
_entry.id   13d7725437bdb04096ebb607aa372c6a
#
_cell.length_a   1.000
_cell.length_b   1.000
_cell.length_c   1.000
_cell.angle_alpha   90.00
_cell.angle_beta   90.00
_cell.angle_gamma   90.00
#
_symmetry.space_group_name_H-M   'P 1'
#
loop_
_entity.id
_entity.type
_entity.pdbx_description
1 polymer ?
#
loop_
_entity_poly.entity_id
_entity_poly.type
_entity_poly.pdbx_seq_one_letter_code
_entity_poly.pdbx_strand_id
1 'polypeptide(L)'
;LSKLVGTLGKIEEALASFKLPVWYGKTFCKSDDKWNYFVFNKKQFNRSGKSKIDFNYDYQVHIIMENYIEEGFEQKVIKKIKENTNLKLIDQPMQFNYVQKNNTNLVVEILTLEFTKTFKGCDING
;
A
#
# COMPACT_ATOMS: atom_id res chain seq x y z
N LEU A 1 8.28 16.10 4.73
CA LEU A 1 6.85 16.32 4.87
C LEU A 1 6.12 15.93 3.62
N SER A 2 5.04 15.21 3.81
CA SER A 2 4.23 14.77 2.70
C SER A 2 3.37 15.91 2.17
N LYS A 3 3.26 15.97 0.85
CA LYS A 3 2.33 16.86 0.18
C LYS A 3 1.19 16.09 -0.46
N LEU A 4 1.06 14.82 -0.15
CA LEU A 4 0.02 13.99 -0.76
C LEU A 4 -1.36 14.39 -0.28
N VAL A 5 -2.30 14.42 -1.20
CA VAL A 5 -3.69 14.74 -0.92
C VAL A 5 -4.59 13.65 -1.49
N GLY A 6 -5.87 13.71 -1.18
CA GLY A 6 -6.84 12.77 -1.70
C GLY A 6 -6.59 11.35 -1.19
N THR A 7 -6.82 10.38 -2.06
CA THR A 7 -6.69 8.96 -1.68
C THR A 7 -5.29 8.61 -1.19
N LEU A 8 -4.26 9.11 -1.88
CA LEU A 8 -2.87 8.83 -1.46
C LEU A 8 -2.59 9.40 -0.08
N GLY A 9 -3.06 10.61 0.21
CA GLY A 9 -2.89 11.22 1.52
C GLY A 9 -3.58 10.43 2.62
N LYS A 10 -4.75 9.88 2.32
CA LYS A 10 -5.48 9.06 3.29
C LYS A 10 -4.83 7.71 3.54
N ILE A 11 -4.24 7.12 2.50
CA ILE A 11 -3.46 5.89 2.67
C ILE A 11 -2.26 6.17 3.58
N GLU A 12 -1.54 7.23 3.29
CA GLU A 12 -0.38 7.61 4.09
C GLU A 12 -0.74 7.81 5.56
N GLU A 13 -1.85 8.51 5.80
CA GLU A 13 -2.34 8.76 7.15
C GLU A 13 -2.64 7.46 7.89
N ALA A 14 -3.32 6.53 7.20
CA ALA A 14 -3.65 5.23 7.78
C ALA A 14 -2.38 4.46 8.16
N LEU A 15 -1.40 4.43 7.27
CA LEU A 15 -0.16 3.71 7.50
C LEU A 15 0.68 4.37 8.61
N ALA A 16 0.68 5.69 8.67
CA ALA A 16 1.44 6.42 9.69
C ALA A 16 0.96 6.09 11.10
N SER A 17 -0.29 5.66 11.26
CA SER A 17 -0.84 5.33 12.57
C SER A 17 -0.14 4.13 13.22
N PHE A 18 0.58 3.33 12.44
CA PHE A 18 1.32 2.17 12.96
C PHE A 18 2.71 2.54 13.46
N LYS A 19 3.11 3.80 13.32
CA LYS A 19 4.37 4.33 13.84
C LYS A 19 5.61 3.68 13.23
N LEU A 20 5.49 3.28 11.98
CA LEU A 20 6.61 2.81 11.17
C LEU A 20 6.84 3.82 10.04
N PRO A 21 8.06 3.87 9.49
CA PRO A 21 8.30 4.74 8.33
C PRO A 21 7.36 4.39 7.17
N VAL A 22 6.91 5.40 6.46
CA VAL A 22 6.00 5.25 5.33
C VAL A 22 6.60 5.99 4.14
N TRP A 23 6.75 5.30 3.03
CA TRP A 23 7.37 5.85 1.82
C TRP A 23 6.40 5.74 0.66
N TYR A 24 6.39 6.74 -0.19
CA TYR A 24 5.60 6.70 -1.43
C TYR A 24 6.50 6.39 -2.61
N GLY A 25 6.14 5.36 -3.36
CA GLY A 25 6.85 4.98 -4.57
C GLY A 25 8.05 4.11 -4.35
N LYS A 26 8.95 4.51 -3.49
CA LYS A 26 10.12 3.71 -3.15
C LYS A 26 10.65 4.11 -1.78
N THR A 27 11.40 3.21 -1.17
CA THR A 27 12.02 3.46 0.11
C THR A 27 13.34 4.19 -0.06
N PHE A 28 13.72 4.94 0.97
CA PHE A 28 15.04 5.54 1.08
C PHE A 28 15.81 4.96 2.26
N CYS A 29 15.37 3.80 2.77
CA CYS A 29 16.08 3.12 3.85
C CYS A 29 17.47 2.69 3.39
N LYS A 30 18.43 2.84 4.27
CA LYS A 30 19.81 2.41 4.04
C LYS A 30 19.99 0.98 4.50
N SER A 31 21.07 0.34 4.06
CA SER A 31 21.34 -1.06 4.40
C SER A 31 21.49 -1.29 5.90
N ASP A 32 21.94 -0.29 6.66
CA ASP A 32 22.10 -0.42 8.11
C ASP A 32 20.86 0.00 8.91
N ASP A 33 19.82 0.51 8.23
CA ASP A 33 18.55 0.80 8.88
C ASP A 33 17.79 -0.48 9.15
N LYS A 34 16.86 -0.43 10.10
CA LYS A 34 15.89 -1.53 10.24
C LYS A 34 14.89 -1.45 9.09
N TRP A 35 14.65 -2.59 8.46
CA TRP A 35 13.71 -2.64 7.34
C TRP A 35 12.34 -3.09 7.86
N ASN A 36 11.71 -2.21 8.64
CA ASN A 36 10.34 -2.37 9.10
C ASN A 36 9.59 -1.12 8.68
N TYR A 37 8.93 -1.17 7.52
CA TYR A 37 8.33 0.03 6.96
C TYR A 37 7.26 -0.33 5.94
N PHE A 38 6.55 0.68 5.48
CA PHE A 38 5.57 0.57 4.41
C PHE A 38 6.03 1.34 3.19
N VAL A 39 5.70 0.80 2.02
CA VAL A 39 5.80 1.53 0.76
C VAL A 39 4.44 1.42 0.11
N PHE A 40 3.91 2.51 -0.40
CA PHE A 40 2.64 2.47 -1.13
C PHE A 40 2.79 3.21 -2.44
N ASN A 41 1.97 2.83 -3.41
CA ASN A 41 2.06 3.40 -4.75
C ASN A 41 0.77 3.15 -5.53
N LYS A 42 0.63 3.89 -6.61
CA LYS A 42 -0.39 3.58 -7.61
C LYS A 42 0.13 2.44 -8.48
N LYS A 43 -0.72 1.49 -8.78
CA LYS A 43 -0.35 0.38 -9.65
C LYS A 43 -0.77 0.65 -11.08
N GLN A 44 -2.03 0.99 -11.27
CA GLN A 44 -2.60 1.19 -12.61
C GLN A 44 -3.96 1.85 -12.49
N PHE A 45 -4.45 2.33 -13.62
CA PHE A 45 -5.87 2.68 -13.73
C PHE A 45 -6.38 2.15 -15.07
N ASN A 46 -7.68 1.85 -15.10
CA ASN A 46 -8.31 1.37 -16.32
C ASN A 46 -9.78 1.78 -16.32
N ARG A 47 -10.43 1.59 -17.44
CA ARG A 47 -11.85 1.88 -17.55
C ARG A 47 -12.64 0.87 -16.74
N SER A 48 -13.68 1.36 -16.06
CA SER A 48 -14.53 0.54 -15.22
C SER A 48 -15.70 0.01 -16.03
N GLY A 49 -15.80 -1.31 -16.14
CA GLY A 49 -16.95 -1.98 -16.75
C GLY A 49 -17.27 -1.46 -18.14
N LYS A 50 -18.56 -1.24 -18.38
CA LYS A 50 -19.06 -0.78 -19.69
C LYS A 50 -19.11 0.74 -19.81
N SER A 51 -18.87 1.45 -18.72
CA SER A 51 -18.90 2.90 -18.74
C SER A 51 -17.68 3.44 -19.46
N LYS A 52 -17.88 4.49 -20.26
CA LYS A 52 -16.77 5.15 -20.96
C LYS A 52 -16.12 6.24 -20.14
N ILE A 53 -16.72 6.63 -19.03
CA ILE A 53 -16.27 7.76 -18.22
C ILE A 53 -15.84 7.37 -16.83
N ASP A 54 -16.11 6.16 -16.39
CA ASP A 54 -15.68 5.68 -15.07
C ASP A 54 -14.32 5.02 -15.18
N PHE A 55 -13.51 5.18 -14.15
CA PHE A 55 -12.18 4.59 -14.08
C PHE A 55 -11.98 3.88 -12.75
N ASN A 56 -11.26 2.78 -12.80
CA ASN A 56 -10.76 2.11 -11.60
C ASN A 56 -9.31 2.49 -11.42
N TYR A 57 -8.97 2.88 -10.20
CA TYR A 57 -7.59 3.11 -9.80
C TYR A 57 -7.18 2.02 -8.83
N ASP A 58 -6.07 1.38 -9.11
CA ASP A 58 -5.53 0.33 -8.24
C ASP A 58 -4.30 0.85 -7.53
N TYR A 59 -4.24 0.54 -6.25
CA TYR A 59 -3.16 0.97 -5.36
C TYR A 59 -2.52 -0.24 -4.71
N GLN A 60 -1.24 -0.13 -4.41
CA GLN A 60 -0.52 -1.18 -3.69
C GLN A 60 0.01 -0.63 -2.38
N VAL A 61 -0.04 -1.48 -1.36
CA VAL A 61 0.60 -1.19 -0.08
C VAL A 61 1.50 -2.37 0.20
N HIS A 62 2.80 -2.10 0.33
CA HIS A 62 3.80 -3.11 0.62
C HIS A 62 4.16 -3.03 2.10
N ILE A 63 4.04 -4.15 2.78
CA ILE A 63 4.48 -4.28 4.17
C ILE A 63 5.82 -4.97 4.14
N ILE A 64 6.86 -4.30 4.63
CA ILE A 64 8.23 -4.83 4.61
C ILE A 64 8.68 -4.99 6.06
N MET A 65 9.03 -6.22 6.45
CA MET A 65 9.44 -6.50 7.82
C MET A 65 10.65 -7.42 7.84
N GLU A 66 11.67 -7.05 8.63
CA GLU A 66 12.77 -7.96 8.91
C GLU A 66 12.24 -9.14 9.69
N ASN A 67 12.72 -10.33 9.34
CA ASN A 67 12.32 -11.62 9.87
C ASN A 67 10.96 -12.04 9.33
N TYR A 68 9.88 -11.50 9.84
CA TYR A 68 8.56 -11.88 9.35
C TYR A 68 7.51 -10.83 9.75
N ILE A 69 6.38 -10.90 9.07
CA ILE A 69 5.22 -10.09 9.40
C ILE A 69 4.41 -10.89 10.42
N GLU A 70 4.18 -10.29 11.58
CA GLU A 70 3.46 -10.96 12.65
C GLU A 70 2.05 -11.31 12.20
N GLU A 71 1.61 -12.51 12.55
CA GLU A 71 0.27 -12.99 12.18
C GLU A 71 -0.80 -12.03 12.66
N GLY A 72 -1.67 -11.63 11.73
CA GLY A 72 -2.74 -10.69 12.03
C GLY A 72 -2.38 -9.23 11.78
N PHE A 73 -1.11 -8.90 11.61
CA PHE A 73 -0.71 -7.52 11.37
C PHE A 73 -1.29 -7.00 10.05
N GLU A 74 -1.24 -7.83 9.01
CA GLU A 74 -1.78 -7.44 7.70
C GLU A 74 -3.27 -7.15 7.77
N GLN A 75 -4.00 -7.87 8.61
CA GLN A 75 -5.44 -7.63 8.78
C GLN A 75 -5.69 -6.28 9.44
N LYS A 76 -4.84 -5.90 10.39
CA LYS A 76 -4.95 -4.58 11.01
C LYS A 76 -4.69 -3.47 10.01
N VAL A 77 -3.70 -3.66 9.13
CA VAL A 77 -3.38 -2.69 8.08
C VAL A 77 -4.55 -2.55 7.11
N ILE A 78 -5.10 -3.69 6.65
CA ILE A 78 -6.24 -3.69 5.75
C ILE A 78 -7.42 -2.93 6.37
N LYS A 79 -7.72 -3.24 7.62
CA LYS A 79 -8.84 -2.62 8.32
C LYS A 79 -8.64 -1.10 8.41
N LYS A 80 -7.43 -0.68 8.78
CA LYS A 80 -7.15 0.75 8.93
C LYS A 80 -7.28 1.49 7.61
N ILE A 81 -6.79 0.92 6.53
CA ILE A 81 -6.91 1.53 5.21
C ILE A 81 -8.37 1.62 4.80
N LYS A 82 -9.14 0.55 5.01
CA LYS A 82 -10.56 0.56 4.66
C LYS A 82 -11.35 1.58 5.48
N GLU A 83 -10.99 1.76 6.74
CA GLU A 83 -11.65 2.76 7.60
C GLU A 83 -11.34 4.18 7.18
N ASN A 84 -10.11 4.42 6.74
CA ASN A 84 -9.64 5.76 6.43
C ASN A 84 -9.87 6.17 4.98
N THR A 85 -10.17 5.20 4.12
CA THR A 85 -10.41 5.42 2.70
C THR A 85 -11.68 4.69 2.29
N ASN A 86 -12.10 4.89 1.04
CA ASN A 86 -13.20 4.10 0.48
C ASN A 86 -12.68 3.00 -0.44
N LEU A 87 -11.42 2.61 -0.24
CA LEU A 87 -10.81 1.59 -1.06
C LEU A 87 -11.35 0.21 -0.70
N LYS A 88 -11.42 -0.65 -1.69
CA LYS A 88 -11.79 -2.06 -1.52
C LYS A 88 -10.57 -2.92 -1.76
N LEU A 89 -10.41 -3.95 -0.94
CA LEU A 89 -9.34 -4.93 -1.16
C LEU A 89 -9.69 -5.74 -2.40
N ILE A 90 -8.74 -5.92 -3.30
CA ILE A 90 -8.95 -6.70 -4.52
C ILE A 90 -9.08 -8.17 -4.12
N ASP A 91 -10.06 -8.85 -4.76
CA ASP A 91 -10.34 -10.26 -4.46
C ASP A 91 -9.39 -11.16 -5.25
N GLN A 92 -8.15 -11.19 -4.81
CA GLN A 92 -7.08 -12.00 -5.41
C GLN A 92 -6.14 -12.45 -4.30
N PRO A 93 -5.43 -13.55 -4.49
CA PRO A 93 -4.43 -13.96 -3.51
C PRO A 93 -3.36 -12.87 -3.33
N MET A 94 -2.98 -12.65 -2.10
CA MET A 94 -1.90 -11.72 -1.76
C MET A 94 -0.69 -12.57 -1.38
N GLN A 95 0.41 -12.33 -2.05
CA GLN A 95 1.57 -13.20 -1.93
C GLN A 95 2.65 -12.58 -1.07
N PHE A 96 3.31 -13.46 -0.31
CA PHE A 96 4.48 -13.09 0.46
C PHE A 96 5.72 -13.34 -0.38
N ASN A 97 6.63 -12.40 -0.35
CA ASN A 97 7.92 -12.53 -1.01
C ASN A 97 9.01 -12.34 0.03
N TYR A 98 10.19 -12.89 -0.27
CA TYR A 98 11.29 -12.88 0.67
C TYR A 98 12.55 -12.40 -0.02
N VAL A 99 13.26 -11.49 0.64
CA VAL A 99 14.55 -11.03 0.14
C VAL A 99 15.56 -11.08 1.28
N GLN A 100 16.82 -11.21 0.92
CA GLN A 100 17.91 -11.15 1.88
C GLN A 100 18.35 -9.69 2.00
N LYS A 101 18.47 -9.20 3.21
CA LYS A 101 18.99 -7.87 3.43
C LYS A 101 20.49 -7.88 3.13
N ASN A 102 20.93 -6.94 2.32
CA ASN A 102 22.32 -6.89 1.83
C ASN A 102 23.33 -6.96 2.97
N ASN A 103 24.35 -7.76 2.78
CA ASN A 103 25.48 -7.92 3.71
C ASN A 103 25.07 -8.44 5.09
N THR A 104 23.96 -9.16 5.16
CA THR A 104 23.49 -9.78 6.39
C THR A 104 22.89 -11.14 6.09
N ASN A 105 22.59 -11.89 7.16
CA ASN A 105 21.85 -13.15 7.03
C ASN A 105 20.37 -12.96 7.34
N LEU A 106 19.93 -11.70 7.41
CA LEU A 106 18.53 -11.40 7.73
C LEU A 106 17.65 -11.58 6.52
N VAL A 107 16.51 -12.22 6.73
CA VAL A 107 15.47 -12.37 5.71
C VAL A 107 14.44 -11.27 5.95
N VAL A 108 13.99 -10.67 4.86
CA VAL A 108 12.96 -9.63 4.90
C VAL A 108 11.72 -10.19 4.22
N GLU A 109 10.60 -10.18 4.92
CA GLU A 109 9.32 -10.64 4.39
C GLU A 109 8.57 -9.44 3.84
N ILE A 110 8.02 -9.60 2.64
CA ILE A 110 7.28 -8.52 1.96
C ILE A 110 5.92 -9.06 1.57
N LEU A 111 4.88 -8.34 2.01
CA LEU A 111 3.51 -8.64 1.60
C LEU A 111 2.98 -7.44 0.84
N THR A 112 2.45 -7.70 -0.35
CA THR A 112 1.84 -6.65 -1.17
C THR A 112 0.32 -6.78 -1.10
N LEU A 113 -0.32 -5.74 -0.61
CA LEU A 113 -1.78 -5.63 -0.58
C LEU A 113 -2.21 -4.78 -1.76
N GLU A 114 -3.31 -5.15 -2.41
CA GLU A 114 -3.84 -4.38 -3.52
C GLU A 114 -5.26 -3.92 -3.23
N PHE A 115 -5.51 -2.66 -3.51
CA PHE A 115 -6.79 -2.01 -3.28
C PHE A 115 -7.26 -1.35 -4.56
N THR A 116 -8.57 -1.18 -4.69
CA THR A 116 -9.15 -0.54 -5.86
C THR A 116 -10.22 0.45 -5.46
N LYS A 117 -10.43 1.43 -6.31
CA LYS A 117 -11.49 2.41 -6.16
C LYS A 117 -11.98 2.81 -7.54
N THR A 118 -13.30 2.90 -7.69
CA THR A 118 -13.92 3.38 -8.91
C THR A 118 -14.19 4.86 -8.77
N PHE A 119 -13.67 5.64 -9.71
CA PHE A 119 -13.99 7.06 -9.83
C PHE A 119 -15.03 7.24 -10.92
N LYS A 120 -16.17 7.80 -10.57
CA LYS A 120 -17.21 8.09 -11.55
C LYS A 120 -16.78 9.27 -12.40
N GLY A 121 -17.26 9.30 -13.65
CA GLY A 121 -16.91 10.40 -14.54
C GLY A 121 -17.22 11.77 -13.97
N CYS A 122 -18.34 11.89 -13.28
CA CYS A 122 -18.71 13.16 -12.65
C CYS A 122 -17.76 13.56 -11.51
N ASP A 123 -17.18 12.59 -10.82
CA ASP A 123 -16.21 12.87 -9.74
C ASP A 123 -14.89 13.37 -10.31
N ILE A 124 -14.51 12.83 -11.47
CA ILE A 124 -13.25 13.20 -12.12
C ILE A 124 -13.33 14.62 -12.67
N ASN A 125 -14.48 14.98 -13.20
CA ASN A 125 -14.70 16.27 -13.84
C ASN A 125 -15.13 17.37 -12.85
N GLY A 126 -15.44 16.96 -11.66
CA GLY A 126 -15.86 17.89 -10.63
C GLY A 126 -14.69 18.45 -9.88
#